data_059f5cb23854ecc1b77116321834e874
#
_entry.id   059f5cb23854ecc1b77116321834e874
#
_cell.length_a   1.000
_cell.length_b   1.000
_cell.length_c   1.000
_cell.angle_alpha   90.00
_cell.angle_beta   90.00
_cell.angle_gamma   90.00
#
_symmetry.space_group_name_H-M   'P 1'
#
loop_
_entity.id
_entity.type
_entity.pdbx_description
1 polymer ?
#
loop_
_entity_poly.entity_id
_entity_poly.type
_entity_poly.pdbx_seq_one_letter_code
_entity_poly.pdbx_strand_id
1 'polypeptide(L)'
;MRRWWCLAMMAVASLFVSGCWDRTELEEEGFVPSFAIDTGPAPGMYVYTFRIAVPREMSGPSGSPGGGGGGEGGGETEKGSKSVSVVARSLGEAINLANSTVERRLDFVQCQYVLFGEGVAREGVSPHVLDLLRFRQFRRTMFVAVVRGKAADSFKENKPVLESSVTRYIEGLQRLKTFTGMVPVVQLHRFARAMDTDSEDAFTSVLAINQAVKAQDRSKASQKPGASQGGGKESESPGEKARSEQQLQNPSVNFEAGRMRRVGGNPEEFPGAAVFRGDRLVEILDGEEGRMLLALRGELLHAFLTFRVPQGRFTVEVQQHEGGPAMSYNLAGSRPVWRIAPEFDVDLVSAVGNFDTQSHQGLSQLRQWAEQEFNRQAERLVAKLQRDGSDALGLGLYARRDFLTDAEWQNYRWRERYPQFSIQVQSRFVIRRVGNLLTSKRI
;
A
#
# COMPACT_ATOMS: atom_id res chain seq x y z
N MET A 1 -68.38 9.89 -24.03
CA MET A 1 -67.06 10.54 -24.11
C MET A 1 -66.33 10.56 -22.74
N ARG A 2 -66.94 11.01 -21.66
CA ARG A 2 -66.33 11.15 -20.32
C ARG A 2 -65.75 9.80 -19.75
N ARG A 3 -66.42 8.65 -19.98
CA ARG A 3 -65.96 7.33 -19.52
C ARG A 3 -64.72 6.84 -20.25
N TRP A 4 -64.52 7.16 -21.49
CA TRP A 4 -63.36 6.81 -22.26
C TRP A 4 -62.14 7.62 -21.88
N TRP A 5 -62.32 8.88 -21.46
CA TRP A 5 -61.24 9.71 -20.93
C TRP A 5 -60.74 9.19 -19.57
N CYS A 6 -61.62 8.71 -18.69
CA CYS A 6 -61.24 8.11 -17.44
C CYS A 6 -60.46 6.80 -17.63
N LEU A 7 -60.86 5.96 -18.62
CA LEU A 7 -60.13 4.72 -18.94
C LEU A 7 -58.76 5.02 -19.54
N ALA A 8 -58.65 6.01 -20.41
CA ALA A 8 -57.38 6.44 -20.98
C ALA A 8 -56.44 7.01 -19.91
N MET A 9 -56.96 7.81 -18.98
CA MET A 9 -56.22 8.37 -17.85
C MET A 9 -55.75 7.28 -16.89
N MET A 10 -56.56 6.27 -16.64
CA MET A 10 -56.22 5.12 -15.82
C MET A 10 -55.16 4.22 -16.48
N ALA A 11 -55.20 4.04 -17.80
CA ALA A 11 -54.19 3.34 -18.58
C ALA A 11 -52.86 4.08 -18.63
N VAL A 12 -52.87 5.41 -18.69
CA VAL A 12 -51.66 6.25 -18.58
C VAL A 12 -51.11 6.24 -17.16
N ALA A 13 -51.96 6.30 -16.15
CA ALA A 13 -51.53 6.21 -14.75
C ALA A 13 -50.89 4.84 -14.41
N SER A 14 -51.37 3.74 -15.01
CA SER A 14 -50.77 2.41 -14.80
C SER A 14 -49.39 2.26 -15.46
N LEU A 15 -49.02 3.06 -16.47
CA LEU A 15 -47.67 3.13 -17.05
C LEU A 15 -46.65 3.79 -16.12
N PHE A 16 -47.10 4.63 -15.18
CA PHE A 16 -46.24 5.27 -14.17
C PHE A 16 -46.06 4.42 -12.91
N VAL A 17 -46.78 3.31 -12.74
CA VAL A 17 -46.66 2.40 -11.58
C VAL A 17 -45.60 1.32 -11.80
N SER A 18 -45.04 1.19 -12.99
CA SER A 18 -43.94 0.26 -13.28
C SER A 18 -42.56 0.81 -12.77
N GLY A 19 -42.53 1.31 -11.54
CA GLY A 19 -41.30 1.76 -10.91
C GLY A 19 -40.67 0.65 -10.08
N CYS A 20 -39.33 0.50 -10.16
CA CYS A 20 -38.48 -0.33 -9.29
C CYS A 20 -38.55 -1.84 -9.47
N TRP A 21 -38.41 -2.35 -10.69
CA TRP A 21 -38.18 -3.79 -10.92
C TRP A 21 -36.76 -4.24 -10.52
N ASP A 22 -35.80 -3.34 -10.42
CA ASP A 22 -34.37 -3.63 -10.12
C ASP A 22 -34.01 -3.24 -8.64
N ARG A 23 -34.92 -3.52 -7.70
CA ARG A 23 -34.66 -3.30 -6.29
C ARG A 23 -34.02 -4.55 -5.68
N THR A 24 -32.75 -4.46 -5.35
CA THR A 24 -32.06 -5.47 -4.51
C THR A 24 -32.11 -5.04 -3.04
N GLU A 25 -32.53 -5.92 -2.14
CA GLU A 25 -32.52 -5.60 -0.73
C GLU A 25 -31.09 -5.72 -0.18
N LEU A 26 -30.71 -4.77 0.69
CA LEU A 26 -29.35 -4.72 1.28
C LEU A 26 -28.97 -6.00 2.02
N GLU A 27 -29.98 -6.73 2.50
CA GLU A 27 -29.82 -7.98 3.24
C GLU A 27 -29.48 -9.18 2.35
N GLU A 28 -29.76 -9.09 1.04
CA GLU A 28 -29.45 -10.11 0.03
C GLU A 28 -28.02 -9.95 -0.51
N GLU A 29 -27.35 -8.83 -0.20
CA GLU A 29 -26.03 -8.50 -0.71
C GLU A 29 -24.93 -8.85 0.29
N GLY A 30 -23.87 -9.48 -0.22
CA GLY A 30 -22.62 -9.76 0.48
C GLY A 30 -21.53 -8.77 0.03
N PHE A 31 -21.36 -7.67 0.77
CA PHE A 31 -20.38 -6.65 0.41
C PHE A 31 -18.95 -7.18 0.51
N VAL A 32 -18.19 -7.00 -0.56
CA VAL A 32 -16.78 -7.38 -0.69
C VAL A 32 -15.90 -6.12 -0.65
N PRO A 33 -15.39 -5.69 0.52
CA PRO A 33 -14.54 -4.50 0.63
C PRO A 33 -13.15 -4.71 0.02
N SER A 34 -12.68 -5.95 -0.06
CA SER A 34 -11.40 -6.31 -0.67
C SER A 34 -11.41 -7.77 -1.12
N PHE A 35 -10.56 -8.07 -2.09
CA PHE A 35 -10.32 -9.45 -2.52
C PHE A 35 -8.88 -9.64 -2.97
N ALA A 36 -8.44 -10.90 -3.01
CA ALA A 36 -7.10 -11.31 -3.34
C ALA A 36 -7.07 -12.24 -4.55
N ILE A 37 -5.98 -12.18 -5.30
CA ILE A 37 -5.70 -13.05 -6.44
C ILE A 37 -4.32 -13.66 -6.25
N ASP A 38 -4.28 -14.99 -6.15
CA ASP A 38 -3.07 -15.79 -6.01
C ASP A 38 -2.92 -16.77 -7.17
N THR A 39 -1.70 -17.25 -7.40
CA THR A 39 -1.44 -18.33 -8.36
C THR A 39 -2.20 -19.59 -7.97
N GLY A 40 -2.82 -20.23 -8.95
CA GLY A 40 -3.59 -21.46 -8.78
C GLY A 40 -2.74 -22.72 -8.89
N PRO A 41 -3.41 -23.91 -8.85
CA PRO A 41 -2.73 -25.20 -8.89
C PRO A 41 -2.16 -25.59 -10.27
N ALA A 42 -2.57 -24.89 -11.33
CA ALA A 42 -2.13 -25.12 -12.70
C ALA A 42 -2.00 -23.82 -13.49
N PRO A 43 -1.20 -23.80 -14.57
CA PRO A 43 -1.09 -22.61 -15.43
C PRO A 43 -2.45 -22.12 -15.93
N GLY A 44 -2.69 -20.80 -15.86
CA GLY A 44 -3.95 -20.18 -16.24
C GLY A 44 -5.10 -20.37 -15.25
N MET A 45 -4.83 -20.97 -14.08
CA MET A 45 -5.76 -21.04 -12.96
C MET A 45 -5.27 -20.15 -11.82
N TYR A 46 -6.19 -19.50 -11.14
CA TYR A 46 -5.91 -18.57 -10.04
C TYR A 46 -6.79 -18.87 -8.84
N VAL A 47 -6.32 -18.52 -7.66
CA VAL A 47 -7.12 -18.56 -6.44
C VAL A 47 -7.63 -17.16 -6.16
N TYR A 48 -8.94 -16.99 -6.27
CA TYR A 48 -9.63 -15.76 -5.88
C TYR A 48 -10.15 -15.91 -4.46
N THR A 49 -9.77 -15.01 -3.58
CA THR A 49 -10.24 -14.97 -2.19
C THR A 49 -11.03 -13.69 -1.96
N PHE A 50 -12.33 -13.82 -1.76
CA PHE A 50 -13.24 -12.71 -1.50
C PHE A 50 -13.41 -12.53 0.01
N ARG A 51 -13.13 -11.34 0.52
CA ARG A 51 -13.39 -10.94 1.90
C ARG A 51 -14.76 -10.30 1.97
N ILE A 52 -15.69 -10.95 2.67
CA ILE A 52 -17.10 -10.54 2.76
C ILE A 52 -17.33 -9.89 4.11
N ALA A 53 -17.85 -8.67 4.14
CA ALA A 53 -18.21 -7.98 5.36
C ALA A 53 -19.45 -8.62 6.03
N VAL A 54 -19.41 -8.78 7.36
CA VAL A 54 -20.52 -9.30 8.17
C VAL A 54 -21.06 -8.17 9.08
N PRO A 55 -22.12 -7.45 8.66
CA PRO A 55 -22.56 -6.24 9.36
C PRO A 55 -22.97 -6.46 10.82
N ARG A 56 -23.51 -7.62 11.18
CA ARG A 56 -23.94 -7.92 12.56
C ARG A 56 -22.76 -8.05 13.54
N GLU A 57 -21.61 -8.51 13.06
CA GLU A 57 -20.39 -8.62 13.87
C GLU A 57 -19.68 -7.26 14.01
N MET A 58 -19.99 -6.31 13.11
CA MET A 58 -19.47 -4.93 13.15
C MET A 58 -20.26 -4.03 14.11
N SER A 59 -21.52 -4.37 14.41
CA SER A 59 -22.45 -3.54 15.23
C SER A 59 -22.55 -4.01 16.67
N GLY A 60 -21.69 -4.89 17.19
CA GLY A 60 -21.78 -5.42 18.54
C GLY A 60 -21.79 -4.31 19.58
N PRO A 61 -22.83 -4.20 20.43
CA PRO A 61 -22.80 -3.28 21.54
C PRO A 61 -21.79 -3.76 22.57
N SER A 62 -20.98 -2.88 23.05
CA SER A 62 -20.32 -3.00 24.33
C SER A 62 -21.39 -3.20 25.41
N GLY A 63 -21.63 -4.45 25.79
CA GLY A 63 -22.43 -4.75 26.98
C GLY A 63 -23.68 -5.60 26.74
N SER A 64 -23.53 -6.93 26.72
CA SER A 64 -24.47 -7.82 27.41
C SER A 64 -23.83 -9.21 27.57
N PRO A 65 -23.74 -9.77 28.76
CA PRO A 65 -23.30 -11.15 28.99
C PRO A 65 -24.53 -12.08 28.96
N GLY A 66 -24.60 -12.94 27.99
CA GLY A 66 -25.58 -14.02 28.08
C GLY A 66 -26.03 -14.60 26.76
N GLY A 67 -25.66 -15.84 26.50
CA GLY A 67 -26.28 -16.66 25.47
C GLY A 67 -25.29 -17.61 24.81
N GLY A 68 -25.07 -18.79 25.44
CA GLY A 68 -24.25 -19.86 24.89
C GLY A 68 -24.86 -20.50 23.66
N GLY A 69 -24.02 -20.95 22.76
CA GLY A 69 -24.34 -21.76 21.60
C GLY A 69 -23.02 -22.23 21.02
N GLY A 70 -22.58 -23.44 21.49
CA GLY A 70 -21.37 -24.09 20.98
C GLY A 70 -21.54 -24.49 19.52
N GLY A 71 -20.50 -24.26 18.74
CA GLY A 71 -20.28 -24.77 17.42
C GLY A 71 -18.77 -24.78 17.18
N GLU A 72 -18.11 -25.88 17.58
CA GLU A 72 -16.73 -26.20 17.20
C GLU A 72 -16.68 -26.44 15.71
N GLY A 73 -15.92 -25.61 14.99
CA GLY A 73 -15.65 -25.75 13.56
C GLY A 73 -14.65 -24.73 13.10
N GLY A 74 -13.38 -25.06 13.26
CA GLY A 74 -12.15 -24.58 12.64
C GLY A 74 -12.12 -23.25 11.87
N GLY A 75 -11.44 -22.28 12.40
CA GLY A 75 -11.03 -21.04 11.72
C GLY A 75 -11.21 -19.86 12.63
N GLU A 76 -10.10 -19.28 13.11
CA GLU A 76 -10.12 -17.98 13.81
C GLU A 76 -10.71 -16.93 12.86
N THR A 77 -11.98 -16.65 13.06
CA THR A 77 -12.73 -15.69 12.25
C THR A 77 -12.35 -14.30 12.71
N GLU A 78 -11.82 -13.51 11.77
CA GLU A 78 -11.63 -12.08 11.96
C GLU A 78 -13.01 -11.47 12.27
N LYS A 79 -13.12 -10.78 13.42
CA LYS A 79 -14.38 -10.12 13.80
C LYS A 79 -14.81 -9.17 12.69
N GLY A 80 -16.03 -9.35 12.15
CA GLY A 80 -16.63 -8.47 11.15
C GLY A 80 -16.38 -8.83 9.68
N SER A 81 -15.68 -9.92 9.35
CA SER A 81 -15.55 -10.41 7.97
C SER A 81 -15.34 -11.92 7.89
N LYS A 82 -15.72 -12.49 6.74
CA LYS A 82 -15.45 -13.88 6.38
C LYS A 82 -14.83 -13.93 4.99
N SER A 83 -13.96 -14.91 4.75
CA SER A 83 -13.29 -15.05 3.45
C SER A 83 -13.71 -16.36 2.79
N VAL A 84 -13.99 -16.29 1.48
CA VAL A 84 -14.27 -17.45 0.61
C VAL A 84 -13.22 -17.47 -0.48
N SER A 85 -12.58 -18.62 -0.68
CA SER A 85 -11.57 -18.83 -1.72
C SER A 85 -12.08 -19.82 -2.75
N VAL A 86 -11.94 -19.50 -4.02
CA VAL A 86 -12.30 -20.36 -5.14
C VAL A 86 -11.17 -20.40 -6.16
N VAL A 87 -11.04 -21.54 -6.86
CA VAL A 87 -10.10 -21.70 -7.97
C VAL A 87 -10.84 -21.47 -9.27
N ALA A 88 -10.38 -20.54 -10.10
CA ALA A 88 -11.02 -20.19 -11.36
C ALA A 88 -9.99 -19.66 -12.38
N ARG A 89 -10.40 -19.61 -13.65
CA ARG A 89 -9.58 -19.10 -14.77
C ARG A 89 -9.76 -17.61 -15.01
N SER A 90 -10.85 -17.04 -14.51
CA SER A 90 -11.19 -15.62 -14.64
C SER A 90 -11.94 -15.11 -13.42
N LEU A 91 -11.96 -13.79 -13.24
CA LEU A 91 -12.72 -13.15 -12.17
C LEU A 91 -14.23 -13.44 -12.27
N GLY A 92 -14.80 -13.43 -13.48
CA GLY A 92 -16.23 -13.73 -13.68
C GLY A 92 -16.59 -15.16 -13.28
N GLU A 93 -15.75 -16.14 -13.64
CA GLU A 93 -15.90 -17.54 -13.19
C GLU A 93 -15.78 -17.65 -11.67
N ALA A 94 -14.82 -16.95 -11.07
CA ALA A 94 -14.63 -16.94 -9.62
C ALA A 94 -15.84 -16.37 -8.87
N ILE A 95 -16.41 -15.27 -9.36
CA ILE A 95 -17.62 -14.66 -8.77
C ILE A 95 -18.79 -15.63 -8.87
N ASN A 96 -18.98 -16.28 -10.00
CA ASN A 96 -20.06 -17.26 -10.19
C ASN A 96 -19.91 -18.47 -9.24
N LEU A 97 -18.69 -19.01 -9.12
CA LEU A 97 -18.42 -20.11 -8.18
C LEU A 97 -18.62 -19.68 -6.72
N ALA A 98 -18.14 -18.51 -6.34
CA ALA A 98 -18.34 -18.01 -4.97
C ALA A 98 -19.82 -17.79 -4.65
N ASN A 99 -20.61 -17.21 -5.57
CA ASN A 99 -22.05 -17.02 -5.40
C ASN A 99 -22.82 -18.33 -5.31
N SER A 100 -22.25 -19.45 -5.75
CA SER A 100 -22.88 -20.77 -5.57
C SER A 100 -22.64 -21.39 -4.18
N THR A 101 -21.79 -20.77 -3.36
CA THR A 101 -21.35 -21.28 -2.06
C THR A 101 -21.70 -20.38 -0.88
N VAL A 102 -22.15 -19.17 -1.14
CA VAL A 102 -22.55 -18.19 -0.11
C VAL A 102 -24.04 -17.88 -0.22
N GLU A 103 -24.64 -17.53 0.91
CA GLU A 103 -26.10 -17.29 1.01
C GLU A 103 -26.52 -15.92 0.45
N ARG A 104 -25.56 -15.07 0.10
CA ARG A 104 -25.77 -13.70 -0.40
C ARG A 104 -25.06 -13.47 -1.72
N ARG A 105 -25.62 -12.67 -2.56
CA ARG A 105 -24.97 -12.24 -3.80
C ARG A 105 -23.78 -11.34 -3.50
N LEU A 106 -22.60 -11.65 -4.02
CA LEU A 106 -21.41 -10.81 -3.83
C LEU A 106 -21.57 -9.49 -4.57
N ASP A 107 -21.44 -8.39 -3.83
CA ASP A 107 -21.44 -7.02 -4.32
C ASP A 107 -20.06 -6.37 -4.16
N PHE A 108 -19.53 -5.78 -5.25
CA PHE A 108 -18.20 -5.18 -5.32
C PHE A 108 -18.22 -3.65 -5.41
N VAL A 109 -19.41 -3.01 -5.35
CA VAL A 109 -19.54 -1.55 -5.46
C VAL A 109 -18.75 -0.82 -4.37
N GLN A 110 -18.60 -1.45 -3.19
CA GLN A 110 -17.81 -0.93 -2.07
C GLN A 110 -16.39 -1.52 -2.02
N CYS A 111 -15.94 -2.22 -3.07
CA CYS A 111 -14.59 -2.75 -3.10
C CYS A 111 -13.55 -1.63 -3.18
N GLN A 112 -12.66 -1.62 -2.19
CA GLN A 112 -11.64 -0.57 -2.04
C GLN A 112 -10.23 -1.08 -2.38
N TYR A 113 -9.95 -2.39 -2.24
CA TYR A 113 -8.63 -2.97 -2.51
C TYR A 113 -8.70 -4.26 -3.31
N VAL A 114 -7.78 -4.38 -4.26
CA VAL A 114 -7.36 -5.65 -4.84
C VAL A 114 -5.93 -5.96 -4.42
N LEU A 115 -5.71 -7.19 -3.93
CA LEU A 115 -4.42 -7.69 -3.50
C LEU A 115 -3.92 -8.74 -4.49
N PHE A 116 -2.77 -8.50 -5.11
CA PHE A 116 -2.09 -9.50 -5.93
C PHE A 116 -1.05 -10.22 -5.09
N GLY A 117 -1.09 -11.55 -5.05
CA GLY A 117 0.01 -12.34 -4.51
C GLY A 117 1.28 -12.15 -5.34
N GLU A 118 2.45 -12.26 -4.71
CA GLU A 118 3.74 -12.06 -5.38
C GLU A 118 3.89 -12.95 -6.62
N GLY A 119 3.40 -14.19 -6.59
CA GLY A 119 3.43 -15.10 -7.74
C GLY A 119 2.71 -14.54 -8.95
N VAL A 120 1.44 -14.14 -8.78
CA VAL A 120 0.63 -13.50 -9.86
C VAL A 120 1.28 -12.22 -10.35
N ALA A 121 1.79 -11.40 -9.42
CA ALA A 121 2.44 -10.14 -9.79
C ALA A 121 3.69 -10.36 -10.66
N ARG A 122 4.45 -11.42 -10.42
CA ARG A 122 5.62 -11.79 -11.23
C ARG A 122 5.26 -12.46 -12.57
N GLU A 123 4.15 -13.20 -12.61
CA GLU A 123 3.66 -13.80 -13.87
C GLU A 123 3.11 -12.75 -14.84
N GLY A 124 2.41 -11.72 -14.30
CA GLY A 124 1.83 -10.62 -15.03
C GLY A 124 0.39 -10.35 -14.62
N VAL A 125 0.08 -9.09 -14.28
CA VAL A 125 -1.23 -8.70 -13.75
C VAL A 125 -2.19 -8.15 -14.81
N SER A 126 -1.76 -7.98 -16.06
CA SER A 126 -2.55 -7.36 -17.13
C SER A 126 -3.93 -8.01 -17.32
N PRO A 127 -4.08 -9.34 -17.40
CA PRO A 127 -5.40 -9.96 -17.58
C PRO A 127 -6.38 -9.58 -16.46
N HIS A 128 -5.88 -9.60 -15.22
CA HIS A 128 -6.69 -9.28 -14.04
C HIS A 128 -7.07 -7.81 -13.97
N VAL A 129 -6.13 -6.91 -14.29
CA VAL A 129 -6.39 -5.46 -14.33
C VAL A 129 -7.42 -5.14 -15.40
N LEU A 130 -7.36 -5.79 -16.59
CA LEU A 130 -8.34 -5.61 -17.65
C LEU A 130 -9.72 -6.10 -17.23
N ASP A 131 -9.83 -7.22 -16.53
CA ASP A 131 -11.09 -7.71 -15.96
C ASP A 131 -11.69 -6.68 -14.99
N LEU A 132 -10.87 -6.11 -14.09
CA LEU A 132 -11.31 -5.08 -13.16
C LEU A 132 -11.81 -3.81 -13.85
N LEU A 133 -11.16 -3.40 -14.92
CA LEU A 133 -11.56 -2.20 -15.68
C LEU A 133 -12.86 -2.40 -16.48
N ARG A 134 -13.18 -3.65 -16.87
CA ARG A 134 -14.38 -4.02 -17.62
C ARG A 134 -15.60 -4.28 -16.74
N PHE A 135 -15.40 -4.77 -15.54
CA PHE A 135 -16.51 -5.14 -14.67
C PHE A 135 -17.10 -3.89 -13.99
N ARG A 136 -18.37 -3.60 -14.24
CA ARG A 136 -19.05 -2.35 -13.85
C ARG A 136 -19.06 -2.02 -12.36
N GLN A 137 -19.02 -3.03 -11.50
CA GLN A 137 -19.10 -2.83 -10.05
C GLN A 137 -17.77 -2.33 -9.46
N PHE A 138 -16.63 -2.52 -10.14
CA PHE A 138 -15.37 -2.01 -9.63
C PHE A 138 -15.17 -0.53 -9.92
N ARG A 139 -14.82 0.21 -8.87
CA ARG A 139 -14.47 1.63 -9.00
C ARG A 139 -13.03 1.74 -9.47
N ARG A 140 -12.77 2.59 -10.45
CA ARG A 140 -11.40 2.87 -10.91
C ARG A 140 -10.53 3.54 -9.85
N THR A 141 -11.14 4.04 -8.76
CA THR A 141 -10.48 4.64 -7.59
C THR A 141 -10.09 3.64 -6.53
N MET A 142 -10.46 2.35 -6.66
CA MET A 142 -9.98 1.29 -5.77
C MET A 142 -8.46 1.20 -5.83
N PHE A 143 -7.84 0.70 -4.77
CA PHE A 143 -6.40 0.62 -4.64
C PHE A 143 -5.88 -0.77 -5.01
N VAL A 144 -4.67 -0.77 -5.54
CA VAL A 144 -3.92 -1.97 -5.89
C VAL A 144 -2.79 -2.15 -4.88
N ALA A 145 -2.53 -3.38 -4.46
CA ALA A 145 -1.36 -3.70 -3.67
C ALA A 145 -0.81 -5.09 -4.01
N VAL A 146 0.46 -5.31 -3.76
CA VAL A 146 1.11 -6.63 -3.88
C VAL A 146 1.38 -7.17 -2.48
N VAL A 147 1.06 -8.43 -2.25
CA VAL A 147 1.39 -9.12 -1.00
C VAL A 147 2.59 -10.03 -1.23
N ARG A 148 3.63 -9.86 -0.43
CA ARG A 148 4.78 -10.76 -0.44
C ARG A 148 4.33 -12.15 0.00
N GLY A 149 4.46 -13.13 -0.89
CA GLY A 149 3.88 -14.46 -0.73
C GLY A 149 2.44 -14.54 -1.23
N LYS A 150 1.55 -15.18 -0.46
CA LYS A 150 0.13 -15.35 -0.83
C LYS A 150 -0.72 -14.20 -0.31
N ALA A 151 -1.51 -13.60 -1.19
CA ALA A 151 -2.39 -12.50 -0.84
C ALA A 151 -3.54 -12.93 0.10
N ALA A 152 -4.02 -14.16 -0.03
CA ALA A 152 -5.01 -14.73 0.88
C ALA A 152 -4.55 -14.78 2.35
N ASP A 153 -3.24 -14.85 2.61
CA ASP A 153 -2.70 -14.85 3.97
C ASP A 153 -2.88 -13.50 4.67
N SER A 154 -2.90 -12.40 3.92
CA SER A 154 -3.24 -11.08 4.45
C SER A 154 -4.61 -11.06 5.11
N PHE A 155 -5.60 -11.74 4.55
CA PHE A 155 -6.95 -11.80 5.14
C PHE A 155 -7.05 -12.66 6.39
N LYS A 156 -6.17 -13.65 6.54
CA LYS A 156 -6.15 -14.55 7.71
C LYS A 156 -5.37 -13.96 8.88
N GLU A 157 -4.29 -13.25 8.60
CA GLU A 157 -3.32 -12.82 9.60
C GLU A 157 -3.44 -11.34 9.96
N ASN A 158 -4.28 -10.60 9.25
CA ASN A 158 -4.55 -9.21 9.54
C ASN A 158 -5.37 -9.08 10.84
N LYS A 159 -4.75 -8.50 11.88
CA LYS A 159 -5.35 -8.27 13.19
C LYS A 159 -5.21 -6.79 13.57
N PRO A 160 -6.05 -5.91 13.04
CA PRO A 160 -5.98 -4.48 13.35
C PRO A 160 -6.09 -4.23 14.85
N VAL A 161 -5.22 -3.37 15.39
CA VAL A 161 -5.13 -3.12 16.84
C VAL A 161 -6.24 -2.17 17.30
N LEU A 162 -6.59 -1.19 16.47
CA LEU A 162 -7.47 -0.08 16.85
C LEU A 162 -8.85 -0.17 16.18
N GLU A 163 -8.95 -0.85 15.03
CA GLU A 163 -10.16 -0.86 14.23
C GLU A 163 -10.76 -2.27 14.17
N SER A 164 -12.03 -2.39 14.56
CA SER A 164 -12.80 -3.62 14.41
C SER A 164 -13.48 -3.74 13.04
N SER A 165 -13.65 -2.62 12.34
CA SER A 165 -14.27 -2.56 11.02
C SER A 165 -13.22 -2.66 9.93
N VAL A 166 -13.38 -3.63 9.03
CA VAL A 166 -12.52 -3.82 7.85
C VAL A 166 -12.46 -2.55 6.98
N THR A 167 -13.61 -1.92 6.75
CA THR A 167 -13.70 -0.71 5.92
C THR A 167 -12.89 0.44 6.52
N ARG A 168 -13.03 0.70 7.83
CA ARG A 168 -12.26 1.74 8.52
C ARG A 168 -10.76 1.44 8.56
N TYR A 169 -10.40 0.16 8.72
CA TYR A 169 -9.01 -0.26 8.64
C TYR A 169 -8.42 0.06 7.27
N ILE A 170 -9.12 -0.31 6.19
CA ILE A 170 -8.70 -0.02 4.81
C ILE A 170 -8.57 1.49 4.57
N GLU A 171 -9.52 2.30 5.04
CA GLU A 171 -9.44 3.76 4.99
C GLU A 171 -8.24 4.31 5.78
N GLY A 172 -7.90 3.69 6.90
CA GLY A 172 -6.70 3.99 7.68
C GLY A 172 -5.41 3.77 6.89
N LEU A 173 -5.32 2.66 6.14
CA LEU A 173 -4.16 2.36 5.29
C LEU A 173 -3.91 3.43 4.23
N GLN A 174 -4.98 3.98 3.66
CA GLN A 174 -4.87 5.04 2.65
C GLN A 174 -4.20 6.32 3.20
N ARG A 175 -4.31 6.55 4.52
CA ARG A 175 -3.70 7.71 5.20
C ARG A 175 -2.21 7.48 5.53
N LEU A 176 -1.71 6.25 5.52
CA LEU A 176 -0.31 5.97 5.86
C LEU A 176 0.67 6.71 4.95
N LYS A 177 0.32 6.93 3.68
CA LYS A 177 1.14 7.72 2.76
C LYS A 177 1.39 9.15 3.27
N THR A 178 0.42 9.73 4.01
CA THR A 178 0.52 11.11 4.51
C THR A 178 1.33 11.22 5.80
N PHE A 179 1.55 10.10 6.52
CA PHE A 179 2.23 10.12 7.81
C PHE A 179 3.67 9.60 7.75
N THR A 180 3.96 8.66 6.87
CA THR A 180 5.25 7.94 6.90
C THR A 180 6.10 8.15 5.66
N GLY A 181 5.49 8.46 4.52
CA GLY A 181 6.14 8.48 3.21
C GLY A 181 6.69 7.12 2.74
N MET A 182 6.47 6.03 3.52
CA MET A 182 7.02 4.70 3.19
C MET A 182 6.04 3.81 2.43
N VAL A 183 4.77 4.22 2.34
CA VAL A 183 3.69 3.41 1.76
C VAL A 183 3.10 4.14 0.57
N PRO A 184 3.49 3.82 -0.67
CA PRO A 184 2.86 4.37 -1.86
C PRO A 184 1.45 3.79 -1.99
N VAL A 185 0.44 4.63 -2.08
CA VAL A 185 -0.95 4.21 -2.25
C VAL A 185 -1.40 4.61 -3.64
N VAL A 186 -1.58 3.60 -4.51
CA VAL A 186 -1.85 3.81 -5.94
C VAL A 186 -3.22 3.28 -6.31
N GLN A 187 -4.01 4.11 -6.99
CA GLN A 187 -5.34 3.74 -7.47
C GLN A 187 -5.28 2.93 -8.77
N LEU A 188 -6.27 2.07 -8.98
CA LEU A 188 -6.35 1.18 -10.13
C LEU A 188 -6.20 1.92 -11.48
N HIS A 189 -6.83 3.09 -11.65
CA HIS A 189 -6.70 3.84 -12.90
C HIS A 189 -5.29 4.37 -13.17
N ARG A 190 -4.56 4.80 -12.11
CA ARG A 190 -3.16 5.23 -12.23
C ARG A 190 -2.25 4.05 -12.53
N PHE A 191 -2.47 2.93 -11.83
CA PHE A 191 -1.72 1.70 -12.02
C PHE A 191 -1.91 1.16 -13.45
N ALA A 192 -3.15 1.06 -13.92
CA ALA A 192 -3.48 0.59 -15.26
C ALA A 192 -2.91 1.50 -16.35
N ARG A 193 -2.99 2.83 -16.18
CA ARG A 193 -2.40 3.79 -17.12
C ARG A 193 -0.89 3.60 -17.23
N ALA A 194 -0.21 3.44 -16.11
CA ALA A 194 1.24 3.25 -16.11
C ALA A 194 1.66 1.93 -16.77
N MET A 195 0.82 0.89 -16.72
CA MET A 195 1.05 -0.37 -17.43
C MET A 195 0.84 -0.26 -18.93
N ASP A 196 -0.12 0.57 -19.36
CA ASP A 196 -0.56 0.70 -20.77
C ASP A 196 0.33 1.66 -21.57
N THR A 197 1.16 2.46 -20.90
CA THR A 197 2.05 3.43 -21.55
C THR A 197 3.50 2.92 -21.64
N ASP A 198 4.20 3.33 -22.68
CA ASP A 198 5.66 3.12 -22.79
C ASP A 198 6.48 4.21 -22.10
N SER A 199 5.81 5.21 -21.50
CA SER A 199 6.44 6.39 -20.92
C SER A 199 6.66 6.33 -19.42
N GLU A 200 6.15 5.33 -18.75
CA GLU A 200 6.39 5.05 -17.33
C GLU A 200 6.13 3.56 -17.02
N ASP A 201 6.59 3.08 -15.90
CA ASP A 201 6.23 1.78 -15.38
C ASP A 201 5.46 1.92 -14.06
N ALA A 202 4.57 0.97 -13.80
CA ALA A 202 3.71 0.98 -12.64
C ALA A 202 4.50 0.67 -11.36
N PHE A 203 4.04 1.22 -10.25
CA PHE A 203 4.41 0.83 -8.90
C PHE A 203 3.18 0.86 -8.01
N THR A 204 3.25 0.17 -6.87
CA THR A 204 2.18 0.22 -5.87
C THR A 204 2.69 -0.17 -4.49
N SER A 205 1.82 -0.16 -3.46
CA SER A 205 2.19 -0.60 -2.12
C SER A 205 2.52 -2.10 -2.07
N VAL A 206 3.41 -2.46 -1.17
CA VAL A 206 3.69 -3.84 -0.81
C VAL A 206 3.17 -4.12 0.61
N LEU A 207 2.61 -5.29 0.79
CA LEU A 207 2.18 -5.83 2.08
C LEU A 207 2.94 -7.11 2.36
N ALA A 208 3.24 -7.36 3.63
CA ALA A 208 3.82 -8.64 4.03
C ALA A 208 3.43 -8.99 5.47
N ILE A 209 3.40 -10.29 5.76
CA ILE A 209 3.13 -10.78 7.11
C ILE A 209 4.46 -10.96 7.86
N ASN A 210 4.61 -10.28 8.98
CA ASN A 210 5.74 -10.45 9.88
C ASN A 210 5.58 -11.74 10.67
N GLN A 211 6.35 -12.76 10.29
CA GLN A 211 6.26 -14.10 10.89
C GLN A 211 6.69 -14.10 12.38
N ALA A 212 7.57 -13.20 12.79
CA ALA A 212 8.01 -13.10 14.17
C ALA A 212 6.90 -12.54 15.08
N VAL A 213 6.18 -11.51 14.64
CA VAL A 213 5.03 -10.96 15.36
C VAL A 213 3.88 -11.97 15.40
N LYS A 214 3.60 -12.66 14.28
CA LYS A 214 2.61 -13.72 14.20
C LYS A 214 2.90 -14.87 15.18
N ALA A 215 4.15 -15.28 15.32
CA ALA A 215 4.55 -16.33 16.26
C ALA A 215 4.31 -15.90 17.72
N GLN A 216 4.56 -14.63 18.07
CA GLN A 216 4.27 -14.07 19.38
C GLN A 216 2.77 -14.09 19.72
N ASP A 217 1.92 -13.74 18.75
CA ASP A 217 0.47 -13.77 18.95
C ASP A 217 -0.05 -15.21 19.21
N ARG A 218 0.49 -16.19 18.49
CA ARG A 218 0.10 -17.59 18.66
C ARG A 218 0.51 -18.17 20.03
N SER A 219 1.70 -17.80 20.51
CA SER A 219 2.16 -18.24 21.82
C SER A 219 1.30 -17.65 22.95
N LYS A 220 0.86 -16.40 22.83
CA LYS A 220 -0.09 -15.77 23.77
C LYS A 220 -1.47 -16.45 23.75
N ALA A 221 -1.95 -16.84 22.59
CA ALA A 221 -3.26 -17.51 22.44
C ALA A 221 -3.26 -18.93 23.03
N SER A 222 -2.14 -19.67 22.93
CA SER A 222 -2.00 -21.04 23.49
C SER A 222 -1.81 -21.08 25.00
N GLN A 223 -1.52 -19.96 25.64
CA GLN A 223 -1.32 -19.85 27.10
C GLN A 223 -2.58 -19.43 27.88
N LYS A 224 -3.76 -19.31 27.25
CA LYS A 224 -5.02 -19.08 27.98
C LYS A 224 -5.42 -20.37 28.69
N PRO A 225 -5.29 -20.49 30.03
CA PRO A 225 -5.82 -21.61 30.79
C PRO A 225 -7.35 -21.50 30.80
N GLY A 226 -8.03 -22.65 30.78
CA GLY A 226 -9.46 -22.74 31.05
C GLY A 226 -9.80 -21.98 32.34
N ALA A 227 -10.93 -21.30 32.32
CA ALA A 227 -11.47 -20.43 33.33
C ALA A 227 -11.24 -20.90 34.78
N SER A 228 -10.45 -20.13 35.55
CA SER A 228 -10.63 -20.03 37.01
C SER A 228 -10.21 -18.61 37.46
N GLN A 229 -11.08 -18.05 38.29
CA GLN A 229 -11.07 -16.71 38.85
C GLN A 229 -9.74 -16.34 39.50
N GLY A 230 -9.27 -15.10 39.23
CA GLY A 230 -8.21 -14.47 40.00
C GLY A 230 -7.52 -13.38 39.16
N GLY A 231 -7.74 -12.10 39.54
CA GLY A 231 -7.06 -10.96 38.94
C GLY A 231 -5.53 -11.09 39.06
N GLY A 232 -4.90 -11.46 37.98
CA GLY A 232 -3.45 -11.55 37.85
C GLY A 232 -2.99 -10.71 36.67
N LYS A 233 -2.01 -9.84 36.91
CA LYS A 233 -1.27 -9.10 35.90
C LYS A 233 -0.81 -10.06 34.80
N GLU A 234 -1.05 -9.75 33.54
CA GLU A 234 -0.50 -10.46 32.37
C GLU A 234 1.04 -10.49 32.48
N SER A 235 1.57 -11.60 32.98
CA SER A 235 3.01 -11.84 32.97
C SER A 235 3.36 -12.66 31.73
N GLU A 236 4.07 -12.04 30.81
CA GLU A 236 4.70 -12.76 29.69
C GLU A 236 5.63 -13.86 30.24
N SER A 237 5.67 -15.00 29.57
CA SER A 237 6.58 -16.07 29.96
C SER A 237 8.05 -15.63 29.85
N PRO A 238 8.95 -16.09 30.70
CA PRO A 238 10.36 -15.68 30.64
C PRO A 238 11.02 -15.92 29.28
N GLY A 239 10.62 -16.95 28.54
CA GLY A 239 11.14 -17.25 27.20
C GLY A 239 10.62 -16.30 26.12
N GLU A 240 9.40 -15.76 26.25
CA GLU A 240 8.84 -14.78 25.31
C GLU A 240 9.43 -13.40 25.52
N LYS A 241 9.61 -12.99 26.77
CA LYS A 241 10.34 -11.75 27.11
C LYS A 241 11.74 -11.79 26.53
N ALA A 242 12.48 -12.89 26.72
CA ALA A 242 13.84 -13.04 26.21
C ALA A 242 13.89 -12.95 24.68
N ARG A 243 12.95 -13.56 23.95
CA ARG A 243 12.87 -13.48 22.46
C ARG A 243 12.48 -12.08 21.98
N SER A 244 11.53 -11.45 22.65
CA SER A 244 11.10 -10.08 22.34
C SER A 244 12.23 -9.09 22.60
N GLU A 245 12.92 -9.21 23.72
CA GLU A 245 14.09 -8.40 24.06
C GLU A 245 15.26 -8.63 23.08
N GLN A 246 15.51 -9.87 22.67
CA GLN A 246 16.55 -10.19 21.68
C GLN A 246 16.27 -9.58 20.30
N GLN A 247 14.99 -9.51 19.88
CA GLN A 247 14.60 -8.81 18.66
C GLN A 247 14.86 -7.31 18.74
N LEU A 248 14.62 -6.68 19.89
CA LEU A 248 14.83 -5.26 20.10
C LEU A 248 16.31 -4.89 20.31
N GLN A 249 17.14 -5.82 20.79
CA GLN A 249 18.57 -5.59 21.02
C GLN A 249 19.42 -5.53 19.75
N ASN A 250 18.93 -6.00 18.62
CA ASN A 250 19.69 -5.93 17.38
C ASN A 250 19.76 -4.48 16.86
N PRO A 251 20.98 -3.92 16.65
CA PRO A 251 21.16 -2.50 16.34
C PRO A 251 20.75 -2.07 14.92
N SER A 252 20.41 -3.01 14.04
CA SER A 252 20.00 -2.66 12.68
C SER A 252 18.51 -2.35 12.61
N VAL A 253 18.17 -1.20 12.04
CA VAL A 253 16.79 -0.85 11.66
C VAL A 253 16.49 -1.54 10.33
N ASN A 254 15.34 -2.18 10.24
CA ASN A 254 14.90 -2.84 9.02
C ASN A 254 13.54 -2.26 8.60
N PHE A 255 13.48 -1.73 7.40
CA PHE A 255 12.27 -1.14 6.80
C PHE A 255 11.61 -2.06 5.76
N GLU A 256 12.05 -3.31 5.66
CA GLU A 256 11.50 -4.28 4.74
C GLU A 256 10.19 -4.85 5.29
N ALA A 257 9.10 -4.78 4.50
CA ALA A 257 7.82 -5.35 4.87
C ALA A 257 7.94 -6.86 5.18
N GLY A 258 7.35 -7.29 6.27
CA GLY A 258 7.42 -8.65 6.79
C GLY A 258 8.65 -8.95 7.65
N ARG A 259 9.57 -8.00 7.79
CA ARG A 259 10.84 -8.16 8.53
C ARG A 259 11.16 -7.01 9.48
N MET A 260 10.21 -6.09 9.68
CA MET A 260 10.40 -5.00 10.65
C MET A 260 10.60 -5.57 12.06
N ARG A 261 11.58 -5.02 12.78
CA ARG A 261 11.86 -5.43 14.16
C ARG A 261 10.97 -4.68 15.12
N ARG A 262 9.95 -5.34 15.60
CA ARG A 262 8.97 -4.81 16.54
C ARG A 262 8.34 -5.91 17.36
N VAL A 263 7.70 -5.55 18.43
CA VAL A 263 6.96 -6.43 19.32
C VAL A 263 5.51 -5.96 19.35
N GLY A 264 4.57 -6.90 19.19
CA GLY A 264 3.14 -6.63 19.19
C GLY A 264 2.63 -5.88 17.97
N GLY A 265 1.36 -5.53 17.97
CA GLY A 265 0.65 -4.89 16.87
C GLY A 265 0.19 -5.87 15.80
N ASN A 266 -0.39 -5.35 14.72
CA ASN A 266 -0.86 -6.15 13.59
C ASN A 266 0.32 -6.86 12.90
N PRO A 267 0.30 -8.20 12.69
CA PRO A 267 1.34 -8.90 11.93
C PRO A 267 1.54 -8.39 10.50
N GLU A 268 0.52 -7.78 9.91
CA GLU A 268 0.61 -7.20 8.57
C GLU A 268 1.42 -5.90 8.56
N GLU A 269 2.34 -5.77 7.62
CA GLU A 269 3.26 -4.63 7.44
C GLU A 269 3.16 -4.07 6.02
N PHE A 270 3.33 -2.76 5.89
CA PHE A 270 3.08 -2.02 4.65
C PHE A 270 4.27 -1.25 4.07
N PRO A 271 5.44 -1.10 4.74
CA PRO A 271 6.50 -0.26 4.21
C PRO A 271 7.12 -0.87 2.96
N GLY A 272 7.28 -0.04 1.94
CA GLY A 272 7.91 -0.42 0.69
C GLY A 272 7.01 -0.27 -0.53
N ALA A 273 7.59 -0.56 -1.70
CA ALA A 273 6.91 -0.47 -2.97
C ALA A 273 7.18 -1.71 -3.84
N ALA A 274 6.14 -2.19 -4.50
CA ALA A 274 6.23 -3.16 -5.58
C ALA A 274 6.40 -2.40 -6.90
N VAL A 275 7.47 -2.67 -7.64
CA VAL A 275 7.84 -2.00 -8.88
C VAL A 275 7.67 -2.96 -10.04
N PHE A 276 7.04 -2.48 -11.09
CA PHE A 276 6.72 -3.26 -12.29
C PHE A 276 7.56 -2.81 -13.49
N ARG A 277 7.70 -3.72 -14.43
CA ARG A 277 8.09 -3.43 -15.80
C ARG A 277 7.00 -3.94 -16.71
N GLY A 278 6.27 -3.03 -17.35
CA GLY A 278 5.01 -3.37 -17.98
C GLY A 278 4.03 -3.93 -16.95
N ASP A 279 3.57 -5.15 -17.14
CA ASP A 279 2.61 -5.81 -16.26
C ASP A 279 3.21 -6.78 -15.22
N ARG A 280 4.55 -6.88 -15.15
CA ARG A 280 5.25 -7.85 -14.30
C ARG A 280 6.00 -7.17 -13.17
N LEU A 281 5.83 -7.69 -11.97
CA LEU A 281 6.64 -7.31 -10.82
C LEU A 281 8.10 -7.68 -11.05
N VAL A 282 8.98 -6.70 -11.01
CA VAL A 282 10.43 -6.89 -11.16
C VAL A 282 11.18 -6.73 -9.86
N GLU A 283 10.76 -5.78 -9.00
CA GLU A 283 11.47 -5.49 -7.75
C GLU A 283 10.50 -5.14 -6.61
N ILE A 284 10.88 -5.46 -5.39
CA ILE A 284 10.23 -5.02 -4.15
C ILE A 284 11.21 -4.13 -3.39
N LEU A 285 10.87 -2.87 -3.31
CA LEU A 285 11.61 -1.86 -2.57
C LEU A 285 11.25 -1.92 -1.09
N ASP A 286 12.20 -1.65 -0.21
CA ASP A 286 11.92 -1.46 1.22
C ASP A 286 11.28 -0.07 1.50
N GLY A 287 10.97 0.23 2.77
CA GLY A 287 10.31 1.48 3.14
C GLY A 287 11.16 2.73 2.90
N GLU A 288 12.49 2.66 3.02
CA GLU A 288 13.39 3.78 2.71
C GLU A 288 13.47 4.01 1.19
N GLU A 289 13.62 2.95 0.42
CA GLU A 289 13.61 2.99 -1.05
C GLU A 289 12.25 3.48 -1.59
N GLY A 290 11.13 3.01 -1.00
CA GLY A 290 9.78 3.49 -1.33
C GLY A 290 9.61 4.98 -1.07
N ARG A 291 10.15 5.48 0.03
CA ARG A 291 10.18 6.90 0.36
C ARG A 291 11.01 7.71 -0.65
N MET A 292 12.17 7.19 -1.05
CA MET A 292 12.99 7.81 -2.09
C MET A 292 12.25 7.86 -3.43
N LEU A 293 11.55 6.79 -3.80
CA LEU A 293 10.73 6.76 -5.01
C LEU A 293 9.68 7.88 -4.99
N LEU A 294 8.94 8.01 -3.89
CA LEU A 294 7.93 9.07 -3.75
C LEU A 294 8.57 10.48 -3.77
N ALA A 295 9.73 10.65 -3.13
CA ALA A 295 10.44 11.93 -3.12
C ALA A 295 10.91 12.35 -4.53
N LEU A 296 11.47 11.42 -5.30
CA LEU A 296 11.92 11.69 -6.66
C LEU A 296 10.77 11.90 -7.65
N ARG A 297 9.59 11.39 -7.34
CA ARG A 297 8.35 11.64 -8.11
C ARG A 297 7.61 12.92 -7.69
N GLY A 298 8.00 13.56 -6.59
CA GLY A 298 7.25 14.69 -6.03
C GLY A 298 5.96 14.29 -5.32
N GLU A 299 5.88 13.05 -4.89
CA GLU A 299 4.69 12.48 -4.23
C GLU A 299 4.90 12.26 -2.71
N LEU A 300 6.08 12.64 -2.17
CA LEU A 300 6.36 12.58 -0.73
C LEU A 300 5.68 13.76 -0.03
N LEU A 301 4.70 13.48 0.83
CA LEU A 301 3.97 14.53 1.55
C LEU A 301 4.63 14.86 2.88
N HIS A 302 5.05 13.85 3.62
CA HIS A 302 5.63 13.99 4.95
C HIS A 302 6.51 12.79 5.28
N ALA A 303 7.63 13.02 5.96
CA ALA A 303 8.50 11.96 6.45
C ALA A 303 9.44 12.44 7.57
N PHE A 304 9.87 11.51 8.42
CA PHE A 304 11.05 11.69 9.27
C PHE A 304 12.25 11.03 8.61
N LEU A 305 13.29 11.80 8.33
CA LEU A 305 14.54 11.28 7.78
C LEU A 305 15.64 11.36 8.83
N THR A 306 16.27 10.23 9.13
CA THR A 306 17.39 10.17 10.07
C THR A 306 18.68 9.95 9.31
N PHE A 307 19.59 10.90 9.44
CA PHE A 307 20.92 10.88 8.83
C PHE A 307 21.97 10.46 9.87
N ARG A 308 22.82 9.52 9.50
CA ARG A 308 23.98 9.09 10.30
C ARG A 308 25.25 9.65 9.66
N VAL A 309 26.01 10.37 10.45
CA VAL A 309 27.25 11.02 10.02
C VAL A 309 28.34 10.73 11.08
N PRO A 310 29.64 10.96 10.79
CA PRO A 310 30.71 10.68 11.77
C PRO A 310 30.56 11.41 13.11
N GLN A 311 29.90 12.57 13.12
CA GLN A 311 29.64 13.38 14.32
C GLN A 311 28.50 12.89 15.18
N GLY A 312 27.66 11.96 14.67
CA GLY A 312 26.49 11.44 15.36
C GLY A 312 25.33 11.15 14.41
N ARG A 313 24.11 11.43 14.87
CA ARG A 313 22.88 11.30 14.06
C ARG A 313 21.99 12.51 14.26
N PHE A 314 21.29 12.89 13.22
CA PHE A 314 20.24 13.89 13.31
C PHE A 314 19.01 13.47 12.52
N THR A 315 17.84 13.90 12.97
CA THR A 315 16.55 13.60 12.35
C THR A 315 15.89 14.90 11.95
N VAL A 316 15.42 14.94 10.73
CA VAL A 316 14.60 16.05 10.21
C VAL A 316 13.21 15.55 9.87
N GLU A 317 12.22 16.38 10.13
CA GLU A 317 10.86 16.24 9.63
C GLU A 317 10.78 16.94 8.29
N VAL A 318 10.39 16.21 7.27
CA VAL A 318 10.39 16.67 5.88
C VAL A 318 8.97 16.95 5.45
N GLN A 319 8.78 18.11 4.81
CA GLN A 319 7.61 18.43 4.02
C GLN A 319 8.08 18.73 2.61
N GLN A 320 7.55 18.02 1.62
CA GLN A 320 7.92 18.24 0.24
C GLN A 320 7.22 19.48 -0.32
N HIS A 321 7.95 20.27 -1.10
CA HIS A 321 7.38 21.42 -1.80
C HIS A 321 6.28 21.01 -2.79
N GLU A 322 5.22 21.79 -2.86
CA GLU A 322 4.21 21.66 -3.89
C GLU A 322 4.84 21.89 -5.28
N GLY A 323 4.50 21.04 -6.25
CA GLY A 323 5.02 21.15 -7.62
C GLY A 323 6.03 20.08 -8.01
N GLY A 324 6.51 19.29 -7.05
CA GLY A 324 7.44 18.18 -7.29
C GLY A 324 8.88 18.64 -7.57
N PRO A 325 9.80 17.70 -7.91
CA PRO A 325 11.20 18.02 -8.16
C PRO A 325 11.38 18.80 -9.47
N ALA A 326 12.30 19.74 -9.48
CA ALA A 326 12.74 20.34 -10.73
C ALA A 326 13.49 19.29 -11.56
N MET A 327 13.13 19.17 -12.84
CA MET A 327 13.74 18.23 -13.76
C MET A 327 14.35 18.94 -14.95
N SER A 328 15.57 18.57 -15.32
CA SER A 328 16.23 18.98 -16.55
C SER A 328 16.87 17.78 -17.21
N TYR A 329 16.81 17.71 -18.53
CA TYR A 329 17.34 16.57 -19.28
C TYR A 329 17.85 17.00 -20.66
N ASN A 330 18.75 16.17 -21.19
CA ASN A 330 19.18 16.24 -22.57
C ASN A 330 19.15 14.84 -23.16
N LEU A 331 18.28 14.64 -24.15
CA LEU A 331 18.06 13.34 -24.81
C LEU A 331 19.04 13.11 -25.97
N ALA A 332 19.88 14.09 -26.32
CA ALA A 332 20.82 13.96 -27.41
C ALA A 332 22.07 13.13 -27.01
N GLY A 333 22.65 12.45 -28.01
CA GLY A 333 23.88 11.68 -27.82
C GLY A 333 23.67 10.22 -27.41
N SER A 334 24.78 9.55 -27.19
CA SER A 334 24.81 8.11 -26.85
C SER A 334 24.45 7.83 -25.37
N ARG A 335 24.62 8.82 -24.49
CA ARG A 335 24.26 8.75 -23.08
C ARG A 335 23.45 9.97 -22.70
N PRO A 336 22.13 9.92 -22.81
CA PRO A 336 21.28 11.00 -22.36
C PRO A 336 21.48 11.29 -20.86
N VAL A 337 21.42 12.58 -20.50
CA VAL A 337 21.62 13.03 -19.11
C VAL A 337 20.31 13.49 -18.54
N TRP A 338 20.03 13.09 -17.33
CA TRP A 338 18.86 13.52 -16.56
C TRP A 338 19.29 14.06 -15.19
N ARG A 339 18.72 15.19 -14.78
CA ARG A 339 18.91 15.76 -13.45
C ARG A 339 17.57 15.91 -12.76
N ILE A 340 17.48 15.36 -11.55
CA ILE A 340 16.31 15.45 -10.70
C ILE A 340 16.71 16.24 -9.46
N ALA A 341 16.04 17.35 -9.20
CA ALA A 341 16.37 18.25 -8.09
C ALA A 341 15.15 18.42 -7.15
N PRO A 342 14.93 17.47 -6.22
CA PRO A 342 13.88 17.63 -5.22
C PRO A 342 14.28 18.68 -4.17
N GLU A 343 13.31 19.51 -3.76
CA GLU A 343 13.49 20.50 -2.71
C GLU A 343 12.59 20.15 -1.53
N PHE A 344 13.14 20.24 -0.30
CA PHE A 344 12.46 19.90 0.93
C PHE A 344 12.57 21.03 1.94
N ASP A 345 11.45 21.46 2.48
CA ASP A 345 11.40 22.21 3.72
C ASP A 345 11.51 21.24 4.88
N VAL A 346 12.42 21.50 5.80
CA VAL A 346 12.69 20.59 6.91
C VAL A 346 12.77 21.32 8.25
N ASP A 347 12.24 20.63 9.27
CA ASP A 347 12.42 21.01 10.66
C ASP A 347 13.39 20.03 11.34
N LEU A 348 14.40 20.53 12.04
CA LEU A 348 15.33 19.70 12.80
C LEU A 348 14.62 19.22 14.08
N VAL A 349 14.35 17.92 14.16
CA VAL A 349 13.62 17.32 15.29
C VAL A 349 14.56 16.81 16.37
N SER A 350 15.70 16.24 15.97
CA SER A 350 16.67 15.65 16.89
C SER A 350 18.08 15.76 16.34
N ALA A 351 19.04 16.06 17.20
CA ALA A 351 20.47 16.01 16.91
C ALA A 351 21.21 15.41 18.11
N VAL A 352 21.78 14.21 17.93
CA VAL A 352 22.50 13.48 18.96
C VAL A 352 23.94 13.30 18.53
N GLY A 353 24.85 13.97 19.21
CA GLY A 353 26.26 14.03 18.88
C GLY A 353 26.83 15.44 18.99
N ASN A 354 27.94 15.69 18.32
CA ASN A 354 28.60 17.00 18.36
C ASN A 354 28.17 17.84 17.14
N PHE A 355 27.01 18.48 17.24
CA PHE A 355 26.45 19.34 16.19
C PHE A 355 26.30 20.78 16.68
N ASP A 356 26.70 21.72 15.85
CA ASP A 356 26.37 23.14 16.02
C ASP A 356 25.03 23.42 15.33
N THR A 357 23.98 23.57 16.14
CA THR A 357 22.61 23.86 15.66
C THR A 357 22.26 25.35 15.79
N GLN A 358 23.19 26.21 16.21
CA GLN A 358 22.95 27.63 16.45
C GLN A 358 23.53 28.54 15.37
N SER A 359 24.73 28.20 14.86
CA SER A 359 25.37 29.02 13.87
C SER A 359 24.90 28.72 12.44
N HIS A 360 24.94 29.70 11.57
CA HIS A 360 24.71 29.53 10.14
C HIS A 360 25.64 28.48 9.52
N GLN A 361 26.89 28.41 10.01
CA GLN A 361 27.88 27.45 9.52
C GLN A 361 27.49 26.03 9.90
N GLY A 362 27.06 25.80 11.13
CA GLY A 362 26.62 24.49 11.61
C GLY A 362 25.35 24.00 10.90
N LEU A 363 24.36 24.88 10.72
CA LEU A 363 23.17 24.56 9.94
C LEU A 363 23.47 24.27 8.46
N SER A 364 24.41 25.01 7.87
CA SER A 364 24.86 24.75 6.49
C SER A 364 25.55 23.39 6.39
N GLN A 365 26.31 22.99 7.40
CA GLN A 365 26.97 21.68 7.46
C GLN A 365 25.93 20.54 7.58
N LEU A 366 24.92 20.68 8.47
CA LEU A 366 23.82 19.69 8.59
C LEU A 366 23.08 19.53 7.27
N ARG A 367 22.78 20.64 6.57
CA ARG A 367 22.17 20.61 5.26
C ARG A 367 23.01 19.86 4.25
N GLN A 368 24.31 20.14 4.15
CA GLN A 368 25.21 19.46 3.22
C GLN A 368 25.27 17.94 3.48
N TRP A 369 25.32 17.52 4.72
CA TRP A 369 25.27 16.10 5.06
C TRP A 369 23.97 15.45 4.68
N ALA A 370 22.82 16.12 4.93
CA ALA A 370 21.51 15.61 4.52
C ALA A 370 21.42 15.45 3.00
N GLU A 371 21.84 16.48 2.24
CA GLU A 371 21.86 16.47 0.79
C GLU A 371 22.76 15.36 0.23
N GLN A 372 23.97 15.23 0.74
CA GLN A 372 24.91 14.19 0.30
C GLN A 372 24.38 12.77 0.55
N GLU A 373 23.85 12.51 1.75
CA GLU A 373 23.34 11.19 2.09
C GLU A 373 22.05 10.86 1.33
N PHE A 374 21.15 11.84 1.18
CA PHE A 374 19.94 11.68 0.39
C PHE A 374 20.28 11.38 -1.08
N ASN A 375 21.15 12.17 -1.70
CA ASN A 375 21.57 11.99 -3.09
C ASN A 375 22.18 10.61 -3.30
N ARG A 376 23.05 10.16 -2.37
CA ARG A 376 23.66 8.83 -2.42
C ARG A 376 22.63 7.69 -2.36
N GLN A 377 21.61 7.81 -1.50
CA GLN A 377 20.54 6.83 -1.40
C GLN A 377 19.65 6.85 -2.64
N ALA A 378 19.28 8.02 -3.12
CA ALA A 378 18.49 8.20 -4.32
C ALA A 378 19.18 7.64 -5.57
N GLU A 379 20.49 7.87 -5.74
CA GLU A 379 21.28 7.31 -6.85
C GLU A 379 21.35 5.79 -6.80
N ARG A 380 21.41 5.18 -5.61
CA ARG A 380 21.32 3.72 -5.45
C ARG A 380 19.97 3.19 -5.91
N LEU A 381 18.88 3.86 -5.54
CA LEU A 381 17.55 3.48 -6.02
C LEU A 381 17.45 3.61 -7.53
N VAL A 382 17.91 4.73 -8.10
CA VAL A 382 17.93 4.94 -9.56
C VAL A 382 18.69 3.81 -10.26
N ALA A 383 19.89 3.47 -9.78
CA ALA A 383 20.68 2.38 -10.35
C ALA A 383 19.96 1.01 -10.25
N LYS A 384 19.21 0.77 -9.16
CA LYS A 384 18.38 -0.43 -8.97
C LYS A 384 17.26 -0.47 -10.01
N LEU A 385 16.51 0.62 -10.18
CA LEU A 385 15.43 0.72 -11.17
C LEU A 385 15.94 0.58 -12.61
N GLN A 386 17.09 1.18 -12.92
CA GLN A 386 17.72 1.05 -14.25
C GLN A 386 18.17 -0.37 -14.53
N ARG A 387 18.79 -1.05 -13.56
CA ARG A 387 19.17 -2.46 -13.68
C ARG A 387 17.98 -3.35 -14.01
N ASP A 388 16.83 -3.09 -13.37
CA ASP A 388 15.60 -3.85 -13.53
C ASP A 388 14.80 -3.39 -14.77
N GLY A 389 15.26 -2.32 -15.43
CA GLY A 389 14.67 -1.75 -16.64
C GLY A 389 13.30 -1.12 -16.41
N SER A 390 13.01 -0.67 -15.18
CA SER A 390 11.72 -0.07 -14.81
C SER A 390 11.84 1.44 -14.66
N ASP A 391 11.07 2.19 -15.44
CA ASP A 391 10.89 3.63 -15.27
C ASP A 391 9.74 3.95 -14.29
N ALA A 392 9.83 3.41 -13.07
CA ALA A 392 8.89 3.74 -12.01
C ALA A 392 8.99 5.22 -11.56
N LEU A 393 10.05 5.94 -11.94
CA LEU A 393 10.17 7.38 -11.73
C LEU A 393 9.26 8.18 -12.67
N GLY A 394 8.87 7.62 -13.81
CA GLY A 394 8.04 8.27 -14.82
C GLY A 394 8.78 9.35 -15.61
N LEU A 395 10.08 9.17 -15.81
CA LEU A 395 10.90 10.14 -16.57
C LEU A 395 10.48 10.21 -18.04
N GLY A 396 10.03 9.09 -18.58
CA GLY A 396 9.50 9.05 -19.94
C GLY A 396 8.26 9.92 -20.16
N LEU A 397 7.47 10.21 -19.13
CA LEU A 397 6.35 11.15 -19.23
C LEU A 397 6.81 12.58 -19.54
N TYR A 398 7.98 12.95 -19.03
CA TYR A 398 8.60 14.25 -19.34
C TYR A 398 9.22 14.21 -20.73
N ALA A 399 10.00 13.17 -21.04
CA ALA A 399 10.65 13.01 -22.33
C ALA A 399 9.66 12.98 -23.50
N ARG A 400 8.50 12.33 -23.30
CA ARG A 400 7.44 12.20 -24.34
C ARG A 400 6.97 13.55 -24.89
N ARG A 401 7.08 14.61 -24.10
CA ARG A 401 6.66 15.98 -24.49
C ARG A 401 7.50 16.58 -25.61
N ASP A 402 8.72 16.11 -25.83
CA ASP A 402 9.63 16.59 -26.85
C ASP A 402 9.37 15.96 -28.24
N PHE A 403 8.46 14.97 -28.29
CA PHE A 403 8.12 14.27 -29.52
C PHE A 403 6.73 14.71 -30.03
N LEU A 404 6.67 15.14 -31.29
CA LEU A 404 5.44 15.67 -31.87
C LEU A 404 4.42 14.55 -32.22
N THR A 405 4.91 13.36 -32.56
CA THR A 405 4.09 12.24 -32.97
C THR A 405 4.35 10.98 -32.14
N ASP A 406 3.38 10.07 -32.09
CA ASP A 406 3.57 8.76 -31.47
C ASP A 406 4.62 7.93 -32.21
N ALA A 407 4.71 8.06 -33.53
CA ALA A 407 5.68 7.33 -34.34
C ALA A 407 7.13 7.73 -33.96
N GLU A 408 7.40 9.01 -33.74
CA GLU A 408 8.70 9.49 -33.26
C GLU A 408 9.02 8.92 -31.88
N TRP A 409 8.06 8.95 -30.96
CA TRP A 409 8.22 8.37 -29.63
C TRP A 409 8.51 6.88 -29.67
N GLN A 410 7.74 6.10 -30.42
CA GLN A 410 7.95 4.67 -30.59
C GLN A 410 9.34 4.38 -31.19
N ASN A 411 9.77 5.14 -32.18
CA ASN A 411 11.09 5.02 -32.76
C ASN A 411 12.24 5.38 -31.80
N TYR A 412 11.97 6.21 -30.81
CA TYR A 412 12.94 6.56 -29.78
C TYR A 412 13.25 5.38 -28.85
N ARG A 413 12.33 4.43 -28.71
CA ARG A 413 12.47 3.21 -27.90
C ARG A 413 12.88 3.51 -26.47
N TRP A 414 12.06 4.29 -25.76
CA TRP A 414 12.33 4.77 -24.40
C TRP A 414 12.78 3.66 -23.46
N ARG A 415 12.03 2.53 -23.35
CA ARG A 415 12.31 1.43 -22.45
C ARG A 415 13.66 0.75 -22.66
N GLU A 416 14.19 0.77 -23.90
CA GLU A 416 15.50 0.21 -24.24
C GLU A 416 16.64 1.17 -23.86
N ARG A 417 16.39 2.49 -23.93
CA ARG A 417 17.38 3.54 -23.67
C ARG A 417 17.46 3.95 -22.20
N TYR A 418 16.32 3.91 -21.47
CA TYR A 418 16.24 4.33 -20.07
C TYR A 418 17.33 3.72 -19.16
N PRO A 419 17.69 2.42 -19.25
CA PRO A 419 18.76 1.84 -18.45
C PRO A 419 20.15 2.44 -18.69
N GLN A 420 20.34 3.14 -19.82
CA GLN A 420 21.64 3.69 -20.22
C GLN A 420 21.80 5.16 -19.86
N PHE A 421 20.78 5.81 -19.33
CA PHE A 421 20.80 7.23 -18.98
C PHE A 421 21.71 7.49 -17.79
N SER A 422 22.41 8.65 -17.85
CA SER A 422 23.08 9.20 -16.68
C SER A 422 22.08 10.02 -15.88
N ILE A 423 21.57 9.45 -14.79
CA ILE A 423 20.60 10.12 -13.92
C ILE A 423 21.31 10.61 -12.67
N GLN A 424 21.28 11.92 -12.45
CA GLN A 424 21.89 12.61 -11.32
C GLN A 424 20.80 13.16 -10.40
N VAL A 425 20.98 13.02 -9.10
CA VAL A 425 20.09 13.59 -8.10
C VAL A 425 20.81 14.71 -7.35
N GLN A 426 20.18 15.86 -7.27
CA GLN A 426 20.71 17.05 -6.59
C GLN A 426 19.63 17.64 -5.68
N SER A 427 19.46 17.04 -4.50
CA SER A 427 18.47 17.51 -3.52
C SER A 427 18.89 18.81 -2.87
N ARG A 428 17.89 19.59 -2.44
CA ARG A 428 18.06 20.80 -1.65
C ARG A 428 17.22 20.70 -0.37
N PHE A 429 17.86 20.87 0.77
CA PHE A 429 17.19 20.92 2.08
C PHE A 429 17.19 22.35 2.61
N VAL A 430 16.01 22.86 2.96
CA VAL A 430 15.83 24.19 3.56
C VAL A 430 15.41 24.01 5.00
N ILE A 431 16.33 24.20 5.94
CA ILE A 431 16.03 24.09 7.37
C ILE A 431 15.21 25.33 7.79
N ARG A 432 13.94 25.10 8.14
CA ARG A 432 13.00 26.16 8.56
C ARG A 432 13.02 26.39 10.06
N ARG A 433 13.16 25.32 10.84
CA ARG A 433 13.15 25.35 12.31
C ARG A 433 14.19 24.40 12.88
N VAL A 434 14.77 24.79 14.03
CA VAL A 434 15.78 23.98 14.74
C VAL A 434 15.29 23.42 16.08
N GLY A 435 13.96 23.41 16.30
CA GLY A 435 13.36 23.01 17.58
C GLY A 435 13.57 24.05 18.69
N ASN A 436 13.14 23.70 19.91
CA ASN A 436 13.22 24.58 21.09
C ASN A 436 14.51 24.41 21.88
N LEU A 437 15.34 23.41 21.58
CA LEU A 437 16.63 23.17 22.24
C LEU A 437 17.74 23.85 21.45
N LEU A 438 18.29 24.91 22.03
CA LEU A 438 19.34 25.71 21.41
C LEU A 438 20.75 25.10 21.51
N THR A 439 20.94 24.02 22.29
CA THR A 439 22.26 23.35 22.43
C THR A 439 22.14 21.83 22.42
N SER A 440 23.01 21.18 21.65
CA SER A 440 23.20 19.72 21.65
C SER A 440 24.27 19.29 22.68
N LYS A 441 24.56 20.10 23.70
CA LYS A 441 25.51 19.69 24.78
C LYS A 441 24.96 18.47 25.49
N ARG A 442 25.80 17.43 25.62
CA ARG A 442 25.52 16.21 26.39
C ARG A 442 24.91 16.57 27.76
N ILE A 443 23.70 16.08 28.02
CA ILE A 443 23.16 15.92 29.34
C ILE A 443 23.84 14.69 29.96
#